data_ccf19eff22d0df66903eea9b2e5110b2
#
_entry.id   ccf19eff22d0df66903eea9b2e5110b2
#
_cell.length_a   1.000
_cell.length_b   1.000
_cell.length_c   1.000
_cell.angle_alpha   90.00
_cell.angle_beta   90.00
_cell.angle_gamma   90.00
#
_symmetry.space_group_name_H-M   'P 1'
#
loop_
_entity.id
_entity.type
_entity.pdbx_description
1 polymer ?
#
loop_
_entity_poly.entity_id
_entity_poly.type
_entity_poly.pdbx_seq_one_letter_code
_entity_poly.pdbx_strand_id
1 'polypeptide(L)'
;MKASRIASVLGLAVAATFAGTAGAQQLKLMTGPQGGSWYPLGGAIQGIVEKAIPGASMQVLPGAGISNVVGVQTGKAEMGFGNAVSSVDGVNGAEPFKGRQDNVCQVATLYFQYFHAVALADSGVTNMGQAQGKVLTTQQKGNTGEQMTRDALKVYGLDYGKMSKVNHGNYTDSVSQLKDGHAQVFTLITTVPASSVMDLASARDIRVLEFPNDKFAALQKINKGYDKRIIKAGSYPKQDRDVQTIGTWTHLVASCKLPEQLVYNITKALATNVENLGNVVSAVKGLTVKDMASDVGVPYHPGARKYYQEAKAL
;
A
#
# COMPACT_ATOMS: atom_id res chain seq x y z
N MET A 1 34.68 42.56 -75.29
CA MET A 1 33.84 41.40 -75.15
C MET A 1 34.11 40.79 -73.79
N LYS A 2 33.22 41.00 -72.78
CA LYS A 2 33.40 40.58 -71.43
C LYS A 2 32.29 39.51 -71.13
N ALA A 3 32.67 38.25 -70.87
CA ALA A 3 31.77 37.22 -70.51
C ALA A 3 31.55 37.20 -68.97
N SER A 4 30.30 37.36 -68.56
CA SER A 4 29.87 37.31 -67.17
C SER A 4 29.62 35.85 -66.82
N ARG A 5 30.26 35.37 -65.71
CA ARG A 5 30.00 34.06 -65.11
C ARG A 5 29.03 34.23 -63.96
N ILE A 6 27.86 33.68 -64.09
CA ILE A 6 26.85 33.57 -63.02
C ILE A 6 27.20 32.30 -62.21
N ALA A 7 27.55 32.47 -60.93
CA ALA A 7 27.76 31.40 -59.99
C ALA A 7 26.45 31.19 -59.25
N SER A 8 25.85 30.00 -59.48
CA SER A 8 24.68 29.53 -58.73
C SER A 8 25.14 28.94 -57.39
N VAL A 9 24.76 29.59 -56.28
CA VAL A 9 24.98 29.05 -54.93
C VAL A 9 23.76 28.18 -54.58
N LEU A 10 23.98 26.85 -54.54
CA LEU A 10 23.01 25.88 -54.00
C LEU A 10 23.10 25.96 -52.50
N GLY A 11 22.08 26.53 -51.82
CA GLY A 11 21.94 26.49 -50.37
C GLY A 11 21.46 25.12 -49.94
N LEU A 12 22.32 24.36 -49.28
CA LEU A 12 21.95 23.09 -48.58
C LEU A 12 21.28 23.46 -47.26
N ALA A 13 19.93 23.34 -47.19
CA ALA A 13 19.19 23.43 -45.94
C ALA A 13 19.41 22.14 -45.15
N VAL A 14 20.27 22.19 -44.13
CA VAL A 14 20.42 21.10 -43.14
C VAL A 14 19.23 21.20 -42.20
N ALA A 15 18.24 20.34 -42.40
CA ALA A 15 17.18 20.10 -41.42
C ALA A 15 17.79 19.37 -40.23
N ALA A 16 18.14 20.11 -39.17
CA ALA A 16 18.51 19.55 -37.89
C ALA A 16 17.25 18.95 -37.27
N THR A 17 17.07 17.64 -37.42
CA THR A 17 16.12 16.86 -36.64
C THR A 17 16.60 16.86 -35.20
N PHE A 18 15.98 17.69 -34.35
CA PHE A 18 16.07 17.55 -32.91
C PHE A 18 15.40 16.23 -32.52
N ALA A 19 16.14 15.14 -32.58
CA ALA A 19 15.82 13.94 -31.84
C ALA A 19 15.94 14.32 -30.35
N GLY A 20 14.83 14.72 -29.75
CA GLY A 20 14.76 14.91 -28.32
C GLY A 20 15.23 13.61 -27.68
N THR A 21 16.39 13.62 -27.05
CA THR A 21 16.82 12.55 -26.17
C THR A 21 15.74 12.41 -25.11
N ALA A 22 14.94 11.34 -25.21
CA ALA A 22 14.09 10.91 -24.11
C ALA A 22 15.05 10.64 -22.94
N GLY A 23 15.22 11.65 -22.07
CA GLY A 23 16.07 11.53 -20.89
C GLY A 23 15.64 10.30 -20.13
N ALA A 24 16.59 9.43 -19.78
CA ALA A 24 16.31 8.22 -18.99
C ALA A 24 15.50 8.61 -17.75
N GLN A 25 14.27 8.12 -17.68
CA GLN A 25 13.33 8.48 -16.62
C GLN A 25 13.58 7.57 -15.44
N GLN A 26 14.36 8.06 -14.46
CA GLN A 26 14.65 7.34 -13.24
C GLN A 26 13.49 7.50 -12.25
N LEU A 27 12.88 6.40 -11.86
CA LEU A 27 11.79 6.34 -10.91
C LEU A 27 12.26 5.61 -9.65
N LYS A 28 11.79 6.05 -8.50
CA LYS A 28 11.92 5.35 -7.22
C LYS A 28 10.55 4.95 -6.75
N LEU A 29 10.38 3.67 -6.42
CA LEU A 29 9.16 3.09 -5.88
C LEU A 29 9.40 2.67 -4.43
N MET A 30 8.82 3.39 -3.47
CA MET A 30 8.80 2.97 -2.07
C MET A 30 7.76 1.87 -1.87
N THR A 31 8.19 0.77 -1.24
CA THR A 31 7.37 -0.44 -1.04
C THR A 31 7.08 -0.67 0.45
N GLY A 32 7.28 -1.88 0.94
CA GLY A 32 7.17 -2.27 2.33
C GLY A 32 8.45 -2.87 2.86
N PRO A 33 8.45 -3.33 4.11
CA PRO A 33 9.57 -4.05 4.67
C PRO A 33 9.78 -5.38 3.95
N GLN A 34 11.01 -5.88 3.96
CA GLN A 34 11.30 -7.23 3.49
C GLN A 34 10.47 -8.26 4.28
N GLY A 35 10.06 -9.33 3.61
CA GLY A 35 9.15 -10.33 4.19
C GLY A 35 7.67 -9.99 4.06
N GLY A 36 7.32 -8.76 3.64
CA GLY A 36 5.95 -8.37 3.31
C GLY A 36 5.66 -8.49 1.80
N SER A 37 4.38 -8.51 1.43
CA SER A 37 3.92 -8.66 0.03
C SER A 37 4.28 -7.47 -0.88
N TRP A 38 4.48 -6.29 -0.34
CA TRP A 38 4.78 -5.09 -1.14
C TRP A 38 6.16 -5.12 -1.78
N TYR A 39 7.16 -5.69 -1.09
CA TYR A 39 8.53 -5.69 -1.61
C TYR A 39 8.66 -6.54 -2.89
N PRO A 40 8.26 -7.83 -2.93
CA PRO A 40 8.29 -8.61 -4.16
C PRO A 40 7.34 -8.05 -5.24
N LEU A 41 6.19 -7.51 -4.87
CA LEU A 41 5.27 -6.87 -5.82
C LEU A 41 5.91 -5.63 -6.46
N GLY A 42 6.67 -4.85 -5.70
CA GLY A 42 7.45 -3.73 -6.21
C GLY A 42 8.47 -4.14 -7.26
N GLY A 43 9.18 -5.26 -7.05
CA GLY A 43 10.08 -5.84 -8.05
C GLY A 43 9.36 -6.28 -9.33
N ALA A 44 8.16 -6.84 -9.21
CA ALA A 44 7.34 -7.19 -10.39
C ALA A 44 6.88 -5.92 -11.15
N ILE A 45 6.45 -4.87 -10.44
CA ILE A 45 6.09 -3.58 -11.04
C ILE A 45 7.29 -2.96 -11.75
N GLN A 46 8.46 -2.97 -11.13
CA GLN A 46 9.70 -2.53 -11.76
C GLN A 46 9.92 -3.22 -13.11
N GLY A 47 9.91 -4.54 -13.15
CA GLY A 47 10.13 -5.30 -14.39
C GLY A 47 9.08 -5.02 -15.47
N ILE A 48 7.81 -4.82 -15.07
CA ILE A 48 6.72 -4.46 -16.00
C ILE A 48 6.95 -3.06 -16.58
N VAL A 49 7.29 -2.07 -15.75
CA VAL A 49 7.48 -0.68 -16.16
C VAL A 49 8.69 -0.53 -17.07
N GLU A 50 9.83 -1.11 -16.69
CA GLU A 50 11.06 -1.05 -17.48
C GLU A 50 10.90 -1.74 -18.85
N LYS A 51 10.13 -2.82 -18.92
CA LYS A 51 9.83 -3.51 -20.17
C LYS A 51 8.86 -2.72 -21.07
N ALA A 52 7.86 -2.07 -20.46
CA ALA A 52 6.78 -1.42 -21.20
C ALA A 52 7.13 0.01 -21.65
N ILE A 53 8.06 0.68 -20.98
CA ILE A 53 8.37 2.10 -21.21
C ILE A 53 9.86 2.25 -21.57
N PRO A 54 10.19 2.41 -22.85
CA PRO A 54 11.57 2.58 -23.29
C PRO A 54 12.26 3.74 -22.56
N GLY A 55 13.47 3.49 -22.03
CA GLY A 55 14.26 4.47 -21.30
C GLY A 55 13.82 4.72 -19.85
N ALA A 56 12.77 4.07 -19.35
CA ALA A 56 12.45 4.08 -17.92
C ALA A 56 13.35 3.12 -17.16
N SER A 57 13.80 3.54 -15.98
CA SER A 57 14.40 2.66 -14.96
C SER A 57 13.69 2.90 -13.63
N MET A 58 13.51 1.86 -12.84
CA MET A 58 12.83 1.95 -11.55
C MET A 58 13.66 1.31 -10.45
N GLN A 59 13.91 2.04 -9.37
CA GLN A 59 14.56 1.53 -8.17
C GLN A 59 13.50 1.21 -7.11
N VAL A 60 13.48 -0.03 -6.63
CA VAL A 60 12.61 -0.45 -5.52
C VAL A 60 13.29 -0.14 -4.20
N LEU A 61 12.60 0.60 -3.33
CA LEU A 61 13.08 0.99 -2.01
C LEU A 61 12.19 0.36 -0.93
N PRO A 62 12.77 -0.04 0.22
CA PRO A 62 11.97 -0.40 1.38
C PRO A 62 11.18 0.81 1.88
N GLY A 63 10.03 0.56 2.51
CA GLY A 63 9.16 1.63 2.99
C GLY A 63 8.09 1.13 3.96
N ALA A 64 7.09 1.95 4.17
CA ALA A 64 5.91 1.67 5.00
C ALA A 64 4.79 2.65 4.62
N GLY A 65 3.52 2.28 4.82
CA GLY A 65 2.37 3.01 4.27
C GLY A 65 2.42 4.53 4.48
N ILE A 66 2.57 4.99 5.73
CA ILE A 66 2.66 6.42 6.07
C ILE A 66 3.96 7.03 5.52
N SER A 67 5.08 6.35 5.68
CA SER A 67 6.39 6.85 5.23
C SER A 67 6.47 7.00 3.71
N ASN A 68 5.77 6.16 2.95
CA ASN A 68 5.72 6.25 1.50
C ASN A 68 4.93 7.49 1.03
N VAL A 69 3.79 7.76 1.68
CA VAL A 69 2.99 8.97 1.42
C VAL A 69 3.84 10.23 1.65
N VAL A 70 4.57 10.29 2.77
CA VAL A 70 5.52 11.39 3.06
C VAL A 70 6.66 11.41 2.03
N GLY A 71 7.19 10.24 1.65
CA GLY A 71 8.26 10.12 0.67
C GLY A 71 7.89 10.66 -0.70
N VAL A 72 6.66 10.37 -1.17
CA VAL A 72 6.11 10.90 -2.43
C VAL A 72 5.85 12.41 -2.31
N GLN A 73 5.25 12.86 -1.22
CA GLN A 73 5.00 14.28 -0.96
C GLN A 73 6.29 15.12 -1.06
N THR A 74 7.37 14.62 -0.45
CA THR A 74 8.64 15.35 -0.34
C THR A 74 9.59 15.15 -1.52
N GLY A 75 9.22 14.30 -2.51
CA GLY A 75 10.05 14.00 -3.67
C GLY A 75 11.22 13.04 -3.36
N LYS A 76 11.18 12.34 -2.23
CA LYS A 76 12.13 11.26 -1.92
C LYS A 76 11.96 10.08 -2.88
N ALA A 77 10.75 9.85 -3.34
CA ALA A 77 10.39 8.88 -4.35
C ALA A 77 9.29 9.43 -5.26
N GLU A 78 9.27 8.96 -6.49
CA GLU A 78 8.27 9.32 -7.50
C GLU A 78 6.95 8.56 -7.27
N MET A 79 7.03 7.34 -6.72
CA MET A 79 5.91 6.44 -6.49
C MET A 79 6.03 5.71 -5.16
N GLY A 80 4.91 5.21 -4.66
CA GLY A 80 4.90 4.40 -3.43
C GLY A 80 3.65 3.55 -3.30
N PHE A 81 3.76 2.46 -2.55
CA PHE A 81 2.59 1.76 -2.05
C PHE A 81 1.97 2.54 -0.90
N GLY A 82 0.66 2.60 -0.88
CA GLY A 82 -0.13 3.18 0.20
C GLY A 82 -1.23 2.24 0.67
N ASN A 83 -1.75 2.53 1.84
CA ASN A 83 -3.02 2.00 2.32
C ASN A 83 -4.03 3.15 2.32
N ALA A 84 -5.27 2.89 1.90
CA ALA A 84 -6.30 3.91 1.80
C ALA A 84 -6.44 4.72 3.10
N VAL A 85 -6.44 4.06 4.27
CA VAL A 85 -6.50 4.73 5.58
C VAL A 85 -5.42 5.81 5.72
N SER A 86 -4.14 5.44 5.58
CA SER A 86 -3.06 6.41 5.76
C SER A 86 -2.96 7.44 4.62
N SER A 87 -3.32 7.06 3.40
CA SER A 87 -3.28 8.00 2.28
C SER A 87 -4.39 9.05 2.36
N VAL A 88 -5.60 8.65 2.79
CA VAL A 88 -6.72 9.57 3.06
C VAL A 88 -6.38 10.56 4.17
N ASP A 89 -5.78 10.09 5.28
CA ASP A 89 -5.29 10.98 6.33
C ASP A 89 -4.24 11.95 5.79
N GLY A 90 -3.33 11.46 4.96
CA GLY A 90 -2.29 12.27 4.34
C GLY A 90 -2.85 13.40 3.49
N VAL A 91 -3.74 13.10 2.54
CA VAL A 91 -4.31 14.14 1.65
C VAL A 91 -5.23 15.11 2.40
N ASN A 92 -5.80 14.69 3.52
CA ASN A 92 -6.62 15.54 4.39
C ASN A 92 -5.79 16.32 5.42
N GLY A 93 -4.52 16.00 5.61
CA GLY A 93 -3.65 16.62 6.61
C GLY A 93 -3.96 16.19 8.03
N ALA A 94 -4.64 15.04 8.21
CA ALA A 94 -4.94 14.47 9.51
C ALA A 94 -3.71 13.78 10.14
N GLU A 95 -3.74 13.59 11.45
CA GLU A 95 -2.67 12.81 12.11
C GLU A 95 -2.52 11.41 11.50
N PRO A 96 -1.28 10.90 11.36
CA PRO A 96 -0.03 11.42 11.94
C PRO A 96 0.74 12.41 11.03
N PHE A 97 0.13 12.93 9.98
CA PHE A 97 0.78 13.89 9.08
C PHE A 97 0.79 15.30 9.66
N LYS A 98 1.87 16.05 9.42
CA LYS A 98 2.02 17.44 9.89
C LYS A 98 1.31 18.47 9.00
N GLY A 99 0.52 18.01 8.01
CA GLY A 99 -0.20 18.83 7.05
C GLY A 99 -0.58 18.02 5.83
N ARG A 100 -1.32 18.66 4.91
CA ARG A 100 -1.83 18.00 3.71
C ARG A 100 -0.70 17.51 2.80
N GLN A 101 -0.89 16.35 2.23
CA GLN A 101 0.02 15.72 1.28
C GLN A 101 -0.52 15.94 -0.15
N ASP A 102 -0.50 17.19 -0.61
CA ASP A 102 -1.15 17.61 -1.88
C ASP A 102 -0.45 17.11 -3.14
N ASN A 103 0.78 16.59 -3.00
CA ASN A 103 1.53 15.98 -4.11
C ASN A 103 1.40 14.46 -4.17
N VAL A 104 0.34 13.89 -3.60
CA VAL A 104 0.09 12.44 -3.60
C VAL A 104 -1.18 12.15 -4.38
N CYS A 105 -1.02 11.47 -5.52
CA CYS A 105 -2.10 11.09 -6.42
C CYS A 105 -2.20 9.57 -6.56
N GLN A 106 -3.41 9.04 -6.66
CA GLN A 106 -3.69 7.62 -6.87
C GLN A 106 -3.36 7.20 -8.30
N VAL A 107 -2.72 6.04 -8.43
CA VAL A 107 -2.46 5.39 -9.72
C VAL A 107 -3.34 4.15 -9.91
N ALA A 108 -3.37 3.24 -8.93
CA ALA A 108 -4.15 2.02 -9.04
C ALA A 108 -4.50 1.46 -7.65
N THR A 109 -5.74 1.06 -7.45
CA THR A 109 -6.15 0.19 -6.34
C THR A 109 -5.73 -1.24 -6.68
N LEU A 110 -5.20 -1.99 -5.71
CA LEU A 110 -4.62 -3.30 -5.96
C LEU A 110 -5.38 -4.40 -5.21
N TYR A 111 -5.20 -4.54 -3.92
CA TYR A 111 -5.83 -5.60 -3.15
C TYR A 111 -6.10 -5.16 -1.72
N PHE A 112 -6.96 -5.90 -1.06
CA PHE A 112 -7.36 -5.59 0.31
C PHE A 112 -6.41 -6.21 1.33
N GLN A 113 -6.05 -5.44 2.34
CA GLN A 113 -5.33 -5.92 3.52
C GLN A 113 -6.26 -5.98 4.72
N TYR A 114 -6.18 -7.08 5.45
CA TYR A 114 -6.98 -7.35 6.63
C TYR A 114 -6.20 -6.97 7.88
N PHE A 115 -6.84 -6.29 8.79
CA PHE A 115 -6.31 -6.07 10.12
C PHE A 115 -6.53 -7.32 10.96
N HIS A 116 -5.45 -7.90 11.43
CA HIS A 116 -5.49 -9.02 12.35
C HIS A 116 -5.22 -8.49 13.76
N ALA A 117 -6.17 -8.69 14.65
CA ALA A 117 -5.96 -8.61 16.08
C ALA A 117 -5.99 -10.05 16.60
N VAL A 118 -4.86 -10.55 17.06
CA VAL A 118 -4.68 -11.95 17.48
C VAL A 118 -4.29 -11.96 18.95
N ALA A 119 -4.95 -12.82 19.73
CA ALA A 119 -4.60 -13.04 21.12
C ALA A 119 -4.25 -14.52 21.36
N LEU A 120 -3.34 -14.80 22.29
CA LEU A 120 -3.17 -16.15 22.80
C LEU A 120 -4.48 -16.61 23.46
N ALA A 121 -4.90 -17.85 23.21
CA ALA A 121 -6.18 -18.37 23.72
C ALA A 121 -6.23 -18.38 25.25
N ASP A 122 -5.08 -18.63 25.89
CA ASP A 122 -4.91 -18.68 27.35
C ASP A 122 -4.78 -17.31 28.02
N SER A 123 -4.68 -16.21 27.23
CA SER A 123 -4.56 -14.84 27.74
C SER A 123 -5.85 -14.30 28.39
N GLY A 124 -6.99 -14.93 28.14
CA GLY A 124 -8.31 -14.45 28.53
C GLY A 124 -8.87 -13.32 27.65
N VAL A 125 -8.13 -12.87 26.61
CA VAL A 125 -8.56 -11.79 25.70
C VAL A 125 -9.48 -12.36 24.63
N THR A 126 -10.73 -11.90 24.59
CA THR A 126 -11.74 -12.28 23.58
C THR A 126 -12.14 -11.15 22.65
N ASN A 127 -11.81 -9.92 22.98
CA ASN A 127 -11.96 -8.71 22.15
C ASN A 127 -10.87 -7.68 22.51
N MET A 128 -10.68 -6.69 21.67
CA MET A 128 -9.62 -5.67 21.88
C MET A 128 -9.82 -4.84 23.17
N GLY A 129 -11.04 -4.70 23.69
CA GLY A 129 -11.29 -3.99 24.95
C GLY A 129 -10.67 -4.68 26.18
N GLN A 130 -10.43 -5.99 26.09
CA GLN A 130 -9.79 -6.79 27.15
C GLN A 130 -8.27 -6.82 27.04
N ALA A 131 -7.68 -6.11 26.08
CA ALA A 131 -6.23 -5.97 25.96
C ALA A 131 -5.61 -5.09 27.06
N GLN A 132 -6.41 -4.37 27.84
CA GLN A 132 -5.94 -3.56 28.96
C GLN A 132 -5.06 -4.37 29.93
N GLY A 133 -3.91 -3.81 30.28
CA GLY A 133 -2.94 -4.46 31.16
C GLY A 133 -2.16 -5.60 30.54
N LYS A 134 -2.39 -5.95 29.27
CA LYS A 134 -1.64 -6.99 28.55
C LYS A 134 -0.42 -6.38 27.85
N VAL A 135 0.55 -7.23 27.49
CA VAL A 135 1.63 -6.87 26.59
C VAL A 135 1.11 -7.02 25.15
N LEU A 136 1.11 -5.91 24.44
CA LEU A 136 0.74 -5.82 23.02
C LEU A 136 1.98 -5.73 22.15
N THR A 137 2.04 -6.47 21.06
CA THR A 137 3.02 -6.26 20.01
C THR A 137 2.33 -5.82 18.73
N THR A 138 2.93 -4.86 18.03
CA THR A 138 2.39 -4.25 16.82
C THR A 138 3.52 -3.83 15.87
N GLN A 139 3.18 -3.33 14.69
CA GLN A 139 4.13 -2.86 13.70
C GLN A 139 4.92 -1.64 14.19
N GLN A 140 6.04 -1.38 13.54
CA GLN A 140 6.85 -0.19 13.78
C GLN A 140 6.06 1.09 13.48
N LYS A 141 6.38 2.17 14.20
CA LYS A 141 5.84 3.50 13.93
C LYS A 141 6.12 3.92 12.48
N GLY A 142 5.15 4.58 11.83
CA GLY A 142 5.21 4.89 10.40
C GLY A 142 4.59 3.80 9.50
N ASN A 143 4.17 2.67 10.07
CA ASN A 143 3.35 1.69 9.40
C ASN A 143 1.85 1.94 9.62
N THR A 144 1.04 1.73 8.61
CA THR A 144 -0.43 1.86 8.70
C THR A 144 -1.02 0.91 9.73
N GLY A 145 -0.49 -0.30 9.89
CA GLY A 145 -0.99 -1.26 10.88
C GLY A 145 -0.76 -0.81 12.32
N GLU A 146 0.27 -0.03 12.60
CA GLU A 146 0.45 0.60 13.91
C GLU A 146 -0.61 1.70 14.14
N GLN A 147 -0.88 2.54 13.14
CA GLN A 147 -1.97 3.52 13.18
C GLN A 147 -3.31 2.82 13.43
N MET A 148 -3.62 1.78 12.65
CA MET A 148 -4.86 1.01 12.80
C MET A 148 -4.97 0.38 14.20
N THR A 149 -3.85 0.00 14.82
CA THR A 149 -3.84 -0.51 16.21
C THR A 149 -4.25 0.55 17.21
N ARG A 150 -3.74 1.78 17.06
CA ARG A 150 -4.15 2.91 17.91
C ARG A 150 -5.64 3.22 17.77
N ASP A 151 -6.13 3.25 16.54
CA ASP A 151 -7.54 3.52 16.26
C ASP A 151 -8.43 2.38 16.77
N ALA A 152 -7.99 1.12 16.61
CA ALA A 152 -8.67 -0.05 17.16
C ALA A 152 -8.77 0.03 18.69
N LEU A 153 -7.70 0.39 19.40
CA LEU A 153 -7.74 0.59 20.84
C LEU A 153 -8.68 1.74 21.21
N LYS A 154 -8.59 2.86 20.50
CA LYS A 154 -9.40 4.08 20.77
C LYS A 154 -10.90 3.82 20.74
N VAL A 155 -11.42 3.01 19.81
CA VAL A 155 -12.86 2.68 19.74
C VAL A 155 -13.32 1.77 20.88
N TYR A 156 -12.40 1.17 21.62
CA TYR A 156 -12.66 0.46 22.88
C TYR A 156 -12.36 1.31 24.14
N GLY A 157 -12.07 2.61 23.97
CA GLY A 157 -11.74 3.50 25.07
C GLY A 157 -10.33 3.27 25.65
N LEU A 158 -9.45 2.64 24.89
CA LEU A 158 -8.08 2.32 25.27
C LEU A 158 -7.06 3.13 24.46
N ASP A 159 -5.86 3.18 24.97
CA ASP A 159 -4.66 3.69 24.33
C ASP A 159 -3.44 2.87 24.77
N TYR A 160 -2.26 3.18 24.25
CA TYR A 160 -1.04 2.48 24.63
C TYR A 160 -0.67 2.62 26.11
N GLY A 161 -1.08 3.70 26.77
CA GLY A 161 -0.87 3.91 28.21
C GLY A 161 -1.68 2.96 29.10
N LYS A 162 -2.70 2.31 28.54
CA LYS A 162 -3.51 1.28 29.23
C LYS A 162 -2.95 -0.12 29.08
N MET A 163 -1.96 -0.32 28.20
CA MET A 163 -1.26 -1.60 28.06
C MET A 163 -0.18 -1.73 29.13
N SER A 164 0.13 -2.96 29.53
CA SER A 164 1.31 -3.19 30.42
C SER A 164 2.59 -2.80 29.69
N LYS A 165 2.67 -3.14 28.39
CA LYS A 165 3.78 -2.77 27.50
C LYS A 165 3.31 -2.82 26.06
N VAL A 166 3.88 -1.95 25.22
CA VAL A 166 3.71 -2.01 23.75
C VAL A 166 5.07 -2.19 23.10
N ASN A 167 5.22 -3.28 22.38
CA ASN A 167 6.43 -3.59 21.61
C ASN A 167 6.17 -3.28 20.14
N HIS A 168 7.04 -2.48 19.53
CA HIS A 168 7.00 -2.17 18.11
C HIS A 168 8.06 -2.99 17.40
N GLY A 169 7.66 -3.88 16.48
CA GLY A 169 8.58 -4.79 15.79
C GLY A 169 8.13 -5.19 14.39
N ASN A 170 8.91 -6.03 13.75
CA ASN A 170 8.49 -6.75 12.56
C ASN A 170 7.58 -7.94 12.96
N TYR A 171 7.03 -8.63 11.95
CA TYR A 171 6.10 -9.73 12.21
C TYR A 171 6.76 -10.94 12.88
N THR A 172 8.00 -11.26 12.49
CA THR A 172 8.75 -12.40 13.04
C THR A 172 9.06 -12.20 14.52
N ASP A 173 9.55 -11.01 14.89
CA ASP A 173 9.83 -10.67 16.29
C ASP A 173 8.55 -10.70 17.14
N SER A 174 7.45 -10.19 16.59
CA SER A 174 6.15 -10.21 17.25
C SER A 174 5.65 -11.62 17.51
N VAL A 175 5.76 -12.50 16.51
CA VAL A 175 5.41 -13.93 16.63
C VAL A 175 6.26 -14.63 17.69
N SER A 176 7.58 -14.39 17.68
CA SER A 176 8.49 -14.96 18.69
C SER A 176 8.07 -14.56 20.11
N GLN A 177 7.76 -13.28 20.33
CA GLN A 177 7.32 -12.80 21.65
C GLN A 177 6.04 -13.49 22.15
N LEU A 178 5.06 -13.77 21.24
CA LEU A 178 3.87 -14.50 21.63
C LEU A 178 4.17 -15.99 21.88
N LYS A 179 5.00 -16.63 21.05
CA LYS A 179 5.41 -18.04 21.24
C LYS A 179 6.07 -18.23 22.61
N ASP A 180 6.91 -17.28 23.00
CA ASP A 180 7.67 -17.29 24.26
C ASP A 180 6.82 -16.82 25.47
N GLY A 181 5.56 -16.39 25.24
CA GLY A 181 4.68 -15.89 26.31
C GLY A 181 5.00 -14.48 26.79
N HIS A 182 5.92 -13.77 26.14
CA HIS A 182 6.32 -12.42 26.48
C HIS A 182 5.30 -11.35 26.03
N ALA A 183 4.39 -11.69 25.11
CA ALA A 183 3.26 -10.87 24.71
C ALA A 183 2.00 -11.72 24.61
N GLN A 184 0.83 -11.09 24.79
CA GLN A 184 -0.46 -11.75 24.77
C GLN A 184 -1.31 -11.37 23.57
N VAL A 185 -1.07 -10.20 23.00
CA VAL A 185 -1.83 -9.66 21.85
C VAL A 185 -0.88 -9.23 20.76
N PHE A 186 -1.21 -9.57 19.51
CA PHE A 186 -0.47 -9.17 18.32
C PHE A 186 -1.43 -8.53 17.32
N THR A 187 -1.03 -7.38 16.77
CA THR A 187 -1.78 -6.69 15.72
C THR A 187 -0.93 -6.47 14.49
N LEU A 188 -1.50 -6.73 13.33
CA LEU A 188 -0.83 -6.55 12.04
C LEU A 188 -1.86 -6.31 10.93
N ILE A 189 -1.38 -5.81 9.79
CA ILE A 189 -2.16 -5.65 8.57
C ILE A 189 -1.48 -6.41 7.43
N THR A 190 -2.21 -7.35 6.82
CA THR A 190 -1.68 -8.20 5.73
C THR A 190 -2.83 -8.91 4.99
N THR A 191 -2.48 -9.82 4.09
CA THR A 191 -3.44 -10.71 3.40
C THR A 191 -3.93 -11.85 4.33
N VAL A 192 -5.00 -12.54 3.94
CA VAL A 192 -5.51 -13.77 4.59
C VAL A 192 -5.32 -14.94 3.62
N PRO A 193 -4.77 -16.09 4.08
CA PRO A 193 -4.11 -16.29 5.36
C PRO A 193 -2.78 -15.55 5.47
N ALA A 194 -2.42 -15.15 6.69
CA ALA A 194 -1.14 -14.51 7.00
C ALA A 194 -0.12 -15.56 7.44
N SER A 195 1.05 -15.63 6.81
CA SER A 195 2.09 -16.59 7.17
C SER A 195 2.55 -16.46 8.64
N SER A 196 2.68 -15.22 9.13
CA SER A 196 3.03 -14.95 10.52
C SER A 196 1.97 -15.43 11.52
N VAL A 197 0.68 -15.30 11.18
CA VAL A 197 -0.41 -15.81 12.02
C VAL A 197 -0.46 -17.34 11.96
N MET A 198 -0.23 -17.94 10.78
CA MET A 198 -0.11 -19.40 10.62
C MET A 198 1.06 -19.95 11.43
N ASP A 199 2.21 -19.29 11.40
CA ASP A 199 3.40 -19.68 12.17
C ASP A 199 3.13 -19.60 13.69
N LEU A 200 2.46 -18.55 14.16
CA LEU A 200 2.04 -18.47 15.56
C LEU A 200 1.04 -19.57 15.92
N ALA A 201 0.03 -19.78 15.08
CA ALA A 201 -1.03 -20.78 15.31
C ALA A 201 -0.53 -22.23 15.28
N SER A 202 0.59 -22.51 14.62
CA SER A 202 1.23 -23.81 14.62
C SER A 202 1.91 -24.16 15.97
N ALA A 203 2.28 -23.15 16.76
CA ALA A 203 3.00 -23.29 18.02
C ALA A 203 2.12 -23.01 19.24
N ARG A 204 1.12 -22.19 19.15
CA ARG A 204 0.25 -21.75 20.24
C ARG A 204 -1.21 -21.70 19.79
N ASP A 205 -2.12 -22.00 20.69
CA ASP A 205 -3.53 -21.75 20.46
C ASP A 205 -3.81 -20.25 20.46
N ILE A 206 -4.48 -19.78 19.41
CA ILE A 206 -4.78 -18.38 19.19
C ILE A 206 -6.27 -18.13 19.05
N ARG A 207 -6.64 -16.87 19.21
CA ARG A 207 -7.95 -16.33 18.86
C ARG A 207 -7.78 -15.12 17.97
N VAL A 208 -8.43 -15.12 16.80
CA VAL A 208 -8.61 -13.92 16.00
C VAL A 208 -9.75 -13.12 16.59
N LEU A 209 -9.48 -11.87 16.98
CA LEU A 209 -10.43 -11.00 17.67
C LEU A 209 -11.37 -10.32 16.68
N GLU A 210 -12.65 -10.32 16.99
CA GLU A 210 -13.69 -9.75 16.16
C GLU A 210 -13.84 -8.24 16.39
N PHE A 211 -14.18 -7.51 15.31
CA PHE A 211 -14.62 -6.12 15.33
C PHE A 211 -16.11 -6.03 15.01
N PRO A 212 -17.00 -5.92 16.01
CA PRO A 212 -18.44 -5.84 15.80
C PRO A 212 -18.85 -4.54 15.10
N ASN A 213 -20.09 -4.50 14.59
CA ASN A 213 -20.58 -3.42 13.74
C ASN A 213 -20.51 -2.03 14.39
N ASP A 214 -20.76 -1.92 15.69
CA ASP A 214 -20.65 -0.66 16.44
C ASP A 214 -19.22 -0.13 16.45
N LYS A 215 -18.21 -1.01 16.61
CA LYS A 215 -16.80 -0.66 16.58
C LYS A 215 -16.34 -0.31 15.17
N PHE A 216 -16.82 -1.03 14.16
CA PHE A 216 -16.58 -0.66 12.76
C PHE A 216 -17.16 0.74 12.44
N ALA A 217 -18.42 1.00 12.83
CA ALA A 217 -19.04 2.32 12.62
C ALA A 217 -18.28 3.46 13.34
N ALA A 218 -17.72 3.18 14.52
CA ALA A 218 -16.87 4.14 15.24
C ALA A 218 -15.53 4.38 14.52
N LEU A 219 -14.91 3.34 13.95
CA LEU A 219 -13.70 3.46 13.13
C LEU A 219 -13.93 4.27 11.86
N GLN A 220 -15.06 4.06 11.17
CA GLN A 220 -15.40 4.85 9.98
C GLN A 220 -15.62 6.34 10.26
N LYS A 221 -16.01 6.70 11.51
CA LYS A 221 -16.04 8.11 11.93
C LYS A 221 -14.66 8.70 12.13
N ILE A 222 -13.66 7.87 12.48
CA ILE A 222 -12.27 8.31 12.59
C ILE A 222 -11.69 8.48 11.18
N ASN A 223 -11.84 7.47 10.31
CA ASN A 223 -11.31 7.49 8.96
C ASN A 223 -12.18 6.64 8.01
N LYS A 224 -12.64 7.24 6.92
CA LYS A 224 -13.48 6.58 5.90
C LYS A 224 -12.73 5.53 5.07
N GLY A 225 -11.41 5.48 5.13
CA GLY A 225 -10.58 4.47 4.48
C GLY A 225 -10.65 3.07 5.14
N TYR A 226 -11.29 2.97 6.32
CA TYR A 226 -11.60 1.67 6.92
C TYR A 226 -12.72 0.98 6.16
N ASP A 227 -12.53 -0.29 5.87
CA ASP A 227 -13.56 -1.13 5.26
C ASP A 227 -13.74 -2.41 6.08
N LYS A 228 -14.94 -3.00 5.99
CA LYS A 228 -15.31 -4.21 6.73
C LYS A 228 -15.04 -5.44 5.88
N ARG A 229 -14.44 -6.46 6.48
CA ARG A 229 -14.16 -7.76 5.84
C ARG A 229 -14.38 -8.92 6.81
N ILE A 230 -14.47 -10.11 6.22
CA ILE A 230 -14.62 -11.37 6.95
C ILE A 230 -13.38 -12.23 6.71
N ILE A 231 -12.72 -12.59 7.78
CA ILE A 231 -11.75 -13.69 7.78
C ILE A 231 -12.57 -14.98 7.88
N LYS A 232 -12.56 -15.76 6.81
CA LYS A 232 -13.40 -16.95 6.70
C LYS A 232 -12.97 -18.05 7.68
N ALA A 233 -13.93 -18.83 8.16
CA ALA A 233 -13.67 -20.02 8.91
C ALA A 233 -12.65 -20.92 8.22
N GLY A 234 -11.74 -21.54 8.97
CA GLY A 234 -10.67 -22.36 8.43
C GLY A 234 -9.49 -21.59 7.83
N SER A 235 -9.48 -20.25 7.90
CA SER A 235 -8.30 -19.46 7.48
C SER A 235 -7.09 -19.74 8.37
N TYR A 236 -7.31 -20.08 9.63
CA TYR A 236 -6.28 -20.43 10.61
C TYR A 236 -6.64 -21.69 11.40
N PRO A 237 -5.64 -22.43 11.94
CA PRO A 237 -5.89 -23.58 12.79
C PRO A 237 -6.86 -23.26 13.93
N LYS A 238 -7.83 -24.14 14.16
CA LYS A 238 -8.86 -24.03 15.22
C LYS A 238 -9.78 -22.78 15.10
N GLN A 239 -9.75 -22.07 13.98
CA GLN A 239 -10.72 -21.02 13.68
C GLN A 239 -11.91 -21.66 12.95
N ASP A 240 -12.95 -22.01 13.67
CA ASP A 240 -14.12 -22.76 13.21
C ASP A 240 -15.28 -21.85 12.72
N ARG A 241 -15.18 -20.53 12.89
CA ARG A 241 -16.19 -19.56 12.49
C ARG A 241 -15.61 -18.40 11.71
N ASP A 242 -16.47 -17.76 10.93
CA ASP A 242 -16.16 -16.48 10.30
C ASP A 242 -15.89 -15.41 11.37
N VAL A 243 -14.89 -14.57 11.13
CA VAL A 243 -14.52 -13.47 12.04
C VAL A 243 -14.61 -12.16 11.28
N GLN A 244 -15.51 -11.27 11.70
CA GLN A 244 -15.57 -9.91 11.17
C GLN A 244 -14.34 -9.13 11.62
N THR A 245 -13.67 -8.52 10.68
CA THR A 245 -12.54 -7.63 10.91
C THR A 245 -12.67 -6.37 10.09
N ILE A 246 -11.70 -5.52 10.24
CA ILE A 246 -11.52 -4.28 9.45
C ILE A 246 -10.29 -4.42 8.58
N GLY A 247 -10.13 -3.49 7.67
CA GLY A 247 -8.93 -3.42 6.85
C GLY A 247 -8.97 -2.20 5.94
N THR A 248 -8.12 -2.23 4.95
CA THR A 248 -7.95 -1.12 4.02
C THR A 248 -7.42 -1.61 2.69
N TRP A 249 -7.68 -0.86 1.64
CA TRP A 249 -7.13 -1.16 0.33
C TRP A 249 -5.66 -0.79 0.23
N THR A 250 -4.86 -1.70 -0.31
CA THR A 250 -3.55 -1.38 -0.87
C THR A 250 -3.75 -0.68 -2.20
N HIS A 251 -3.04 0.41 -2.42
CA HIS A 251 -3.02 1.11 -3.69
C HIS A 251 -1.62 1.63 -4.01
N LEU A 252 -1.41 1.96 -5.27
CA LEU A 252 -0.21 2.60 -5.76
C LEU A 252 -0.47 4.10 -5.87
N VAL A 253 0.42 4.91 -5.30
CA VAL A 253 0.40 6.36 -5.41
C VAL A 253 1.62 6.86 -6.18
N ALA A 254 1.49 8.03 -6.75
CA ALA A 254 2.57 8.73 -7.45
C ALA A 254 2.56 10.21 -7.09
N SER A 255 3.69 10.88 -7.29
CA SER A 255 3.73 12.33 -7.28
C SER A 255 2.78 12.88 -8.35
N CYS A 256 1.87 13.77 -7.96
CA CYS A 256 0.94 14.43 -8.88
C CYS A 256 1.67 15.25 -9.97
N LYS A 257 2.95 15.54 -9.76
CA LYS A 257 3.80 16.30 -10.69
C LYS A 257 4.45 15.45 -11.78
N LEU A 258 4.29 14.12 -11.73
CA LEU A 258 4.81 13.28 -12.80
C LEU A 258 4.11 13.60 -14.13
N PRO A 259 4.79 13.44 -15.28
CA PRO A 259 4.18 13.64 -16.58
C PRO A 259 2.94 12.74 -16.78
N GLU A 260 1.84 13.32 -17.27
CA GLU A 260 0.58 12.61 -17.50
C GLU A 260 0.78 11.36 -18.36
N GLN A 261 1.50 11.48 -19.47
CA GLN A 261 1.73 10.37 -20.39
C GLN A 261 2.54 9.24 -19.74
N LEU A 262 3.48 9.55 -18.85
CA LEU A 262 4.25 8.55 -18.13
C LEU A 262 3.34 7.72 -17.24
N VAL A 263 2.53 8.38 -16.38
CA VAL A 263 1.64 7.66 -15.46
C VAL A 263 0.51 6.95 -16.21
N TYR A 264 0.03 7.49 -17.32
CA TYR A 264 -0.87 6.77 -18.23
C TYR A 264 -0.24 5.45 -18.70
N ASN A 265 1.01 5.49 -19.20
CA ASN A 265 1.71 4.29 -19.68
C ASN A 265 1.96 3.29 -18.54
N ILE A 266 2.35 3.76 -17.35
CA ILE A 266 2.51 2.91 -16.17
C ILE A 266 1.19 2.23 -15.82
N THR A 267 0.09 2.99 -15.72
CA THR A 267 -1.24 2.45 -15.37
C THR A 267 -1.68 1.39 -16.38
N LYS A 268 -1.52 1.67 -17.68
CA LYS A 268 -1.81 0.73 -18.76
C LYS A 268 -0.95 -0.53 -18.66
N ALA A 269 0.35 -0.39 -18.43
CA ALA A 269 1.26 -1.52 -18.30
C ALA A 269 0.89 -2.42 -17.12
N LEU A 270 0.51 -1.86 -15.99
CA LEU A 270 0.06 -2.63 -14.83
C LEU A 270 -1.27 -3.35 -15.14
N ALA A 271 -2.24 -2.66 -15.73
CA ALA A 271 -3.55 -3.21 -16.06
C ALA A 271 -3.49 -4.37 -17.07
N THR A 272 -2.53 -4.34 -17.98
CA THR A 272 -2.32 -5.39 -18.99
C THR A 272 -1.42 -6.54 -18.48
N ASN A 273 -0.86 -6.44 -17.26
CA ASN A 273 0.03 -7.43 -16.65
C ASN A 273 -0.45 -7.92 -15.27
N VAL A 274 -1.74 -7.83 -14.99
CA VAL A 274 -2.33 -8.26 -13.70
C VAL A 274 -2.01 -9.72 -13.37
N GLU A 275 -2.01 -10.61 -14.36
CA GLU A 275 -1.65 -12.02 -14.15
C GLU A 275 -0.23 -12.17 -13.62
N ASN A 276 0.73 -11.46 -14.19
CA ASN A 276 2.13 -11.47 -13.72
C ASN A 276 2.24 -10.97 -12.27
N LEU A 277 1.51 -9.92 -11.91
CA LEU A 277 1.43 -9.42 -10.54
C LEU A 277 0.79 -10.45 -9.60
N GLY A 278 -0.28 -11.12 -10.05
CA GLY A 278 -0.99 -12.17 -9.32
C GLY A 278 -0.16 -13.43 -9.07
N ASN A 279 0.82 -13.73 -9.93
CA ASN A 279 1.76 -14.82 -9.73
C ASN A 279 2.80 -14.51 -8.63
N VAL A 280 3.06 -13.22 -8.36
CA VAL A 280 3.94 -12.78 -7.28
C VAL A 280 3.17 -12.61 -5.95
N VAL A 281 1.99 -12.01 -6.01
CA VAL A 281 1.11 -11.82 -4.85
C VAL A 281 -0.28 -12.30 -5.20
N SER A 282 -0.68 -13.46 -4.68
CA SER A 282 -1.96 -14.12 -5.02
C SER A 282 -3.20 -13.25 -4.77
N ALA A 283 -3.14 -12.30 -3.83
CA ALA A 283 -4.22 -11.36 -3.58
C ALA A 283 -4.52 -10.40 -4.74
N VAL A 284 -3.63 -10.30 -5.73
CA VAL A 284 -3.83 -9.53 -6.98
C VAL A 284 -4.49 -10.36 -8.08
N LYS A 285 -4.60 -11.69 -7.92
CA LYS A 285 -5.22 -12.55 -8.93
C LYS A 285 -6.66 -12.14 -9.21
N GLY A 286 -6.99 -12.03 -10.49
CA GLY A 286 -8.34 -11.67 -10.92
C GLY A 286 -8.70 -10.19 -10.79
N LEU A 287 -7.76 -9.33 -10.39
CA LEU A 287 -7.97 -7.88 -10.36
C LEU A 287 -8.34 -7.37 -11.75
N THR A 288 -9.48 -6.70 -11.85
CA THR A 288 -9.95 -6.10 -13.09
C THR A 288 -9.51 -4.64 -13.21
N VAL A 289 -9.57 -4.07 -14.42
CA VAL A 289 -9.31 -2.64 -14.63
C VAL A 289 -10.29 -1.79 -13.83
N LYS A 290 -11.52 -2.25 -13.66
CA LYS A 290 -12.54 -1.58 -12.84
C LYS A 290 -12.16 -1.59 -11.35
N ASP A 291 -11.62 -2.69 -10.85
CA ASP A 291 -11.12 -2.75 -9.47
C ASP A 291 -9.92 -1.82 -9.27
N MET A 292 -9.00 -1.77 -10.25
CA MET A 292 -7.84 -0.85 -10.21
C MET A 292 -8.28 0.62 -10.22
N ALA A 293 -9.41 0.93 -10.85
CA ALA A 293 -10.01 2.25 -10.89
C ALA A 293 -10.89 2.57 -9.67
N SER A 294 -10.94 1.71 -8.65
CA SER A 294 -11.76 1.98 -7.46
C SER A 294 -11.24 3.21 -6.71
N ASP A 295 -12.16 4.13 -6.38
CA ASP A 295 -11.87 5.30 -5.58
C ASP A 295 -11.61 4.90 -4.12
N VAL A 296 -10.47 5.29 -3.60
CA VAL A 296 -10.06 5.06 -2.21
C VAL A 296 -9.97 6.36 -1.41
N GLY A 297 -10.54 7.46 -1.94
CA GLY A 297 -10.52 8.77 -1.29
C GLY A 297 -9.23 9.58 -1.50
N VAL A 298 -8.42 9.20 -2.46
CA VAL A 298 -7.19 9.91 -2.88
C VAL A 298 -7.38 10.40 -4.31
N PRO A 299 -7.08 11.67 -4.64
CA PRO A 299 -7.23 12.19 -6.00
C PRO A 299 -6.45 11.36 -7.02
N TYR A 300 -7.07 11.04 -8.16
CA TYR A 300 -6.37 10.33 -9.23
C TYR A 300 -5.28 11.19 -9.86
N HIS A 301 -4.17 10.54 -10.21
CA HIS A 301 -3.22 11.17 -11.13
C HIS A 301 -3.88 11.36 -12.51
N PRO A 302 -3.70 12.52 -13.20
CA PRO A 302 -4.33 12.77 -14.49
C PRO A 302 -4.13 11.65 -15.51
N GLY A 303 -2.91 11.11 -15.61
CA GLY A 303 -2.61 9.99 -16.52
C GLY A 303 -3.32 8.69 -16.17
N ALA A 304 -3.46 8.36 -14.89
CA ALA A 304 -4.21 7.18 -14.46
C ALA A 304 -5.71 7.35 -14.77
N ARG A 305 -6.26 8.51 -14.44
CA ARG A 305 -7.66 8.85 -14.73
C ARG A 305 -7.98 8.73 -16.21
N LYS A 306 -7.11 9.28 -17.07
CA LYS A 306 -7.26 9.21 -18.52
C LYS A 306 -7.31 7.78 -19.02
N TYR A 307 -6.39 6.91 -18.56
CA TYR A 307 -6.41 5.49 -18.91
C TYR A 307 -7.72 4.81 -18.51
N TYR A 308 -8.18 5.04 -17.28
CA TYR A 308 -9.42 4.41 -16.79
C TYR A 308 -10.67 4.90 -17.51
N GLN A 309 -10.72 6.17 -17.92
CA GLN A 309 -11.80 6.72 -18.75
C GLN A 309 -11.81 6.05 -20.14
N GLU A 310 -10.67 5.94 -20.80
CA GLU A 310 -10.54 5.26 -22.09
C GLU A 310 -10.92 3.76 -21.99
N ALA A 311 -10.56 3.10 -20.88
CA ALA A 311 -10.91 1.72 -20.58
C ALA A 311 -12.36 1.54 -20.09
N LYS A 312 -13.16 2.61 -19.99
CA LYS A 312 -14.56 2.61 -19.48
C LYS A 312 -14.67 2.01 -18.07
N ALA A 313 -13.68 2.26 -17.23
CA ALA A 313 -13.62 1.80 -15.85
C ALA A 313 -13.98 2.91 -14.84
N LEU A 314 -14.00 4.18 -15.31
CA LEU A 314 -14.50 5.38 -14.60
C LEU A 314 -15.63 6.02 -15.39
#